data_27cbc191462676139432ded4d0edf835
#
_entry.id   27cbc191462676139432ded4d0edf835
#
_cell.length_a   1.000
_cell.length_b   1.000
_cell.length_c   1.000
_cell.angle_alpha   90.00
_cell.angle_beta   90.00
_cell.angle_gamma   90.00
#
_symmetry.space_group_name_H-M   'P 1'
#
loop_
_entity.id
_entity.type
_entity.pdbx_description
1 polymer ?
#
loop_
_entity_poly.entity_id
_entity_poly.type
_entity_poly.pdbx_seq_one_letter_code
_entity_poly.pdbx_strand_id
1 'polypeptide(L)'
;MAATGTATNFGAVANGFGQGVSLAYDAATGGYTVTDAGGASAAFLPSMRTAASDQHVTVYSKQSGNVADDLVLFNPGAANTAMPLSYVSYGAWQRSTDNGATVDFAQQFFVYGIRQGANQPSTGSASYATAVDGIWSNPDGIYRLAGSSSFTANFTNMTVATTLDLQGTNTSSSISDVKSLGHFNGTGTIAALGGGFSGTLTHQGTDGNGNTLNGTFAGAFFGPQGQEVGYTFSLRDATGSGGTAAGAVVGKAN
;
A
#
# COMPACT_ATOMS: atom_id res chain seq x y z
N MET A 1 0.70 -13.15 5.76
CA MET A 1 1.85 -12.21 5.70
C MET A 1 1.67 -11.29 4.52
N ALA A 2 2.00 -10.05 4.67
CA ALA A 2 1.77 -9.01 3.68
C ALA A 2 3.08 -8.32 3.29
N ALA A 3 3.17 -7.80 2.08
CA ALA A 3 4.23 -6.88 1.68
C ALA A 3 3.86 -5.46 2.12
N THR A 4 4.84 -4.62 2.41
CA THR A 4 4.58 -3.25 2.87
C THR A 4 5.46 -2.23 2.22
N GLY A 5 4.89 -1.03 2.06
CA GLY A 5 5.66 0.20 2.03
C GLY A 5 5.43 0.95 3.34
N THR A 6 6.45 1.59 3.85
CA THR A 6 6.36 2.47 5.01
C THR A 6 6.72 3.89 4.57
N ALA A 7 5.81 4.82 4.80
CA ALA A 7 6.11 6.24 4.66
C ALA A 7 6.27 6.84 6.07
N THR A 8 7.39 7.47 6.31
CA THR A 8 7.65 8.27 7.51
C THR A 8 8.06 9.66 7.08
N ASN A 9 8.14 10.61 7.99
CA ASN A 9 8.61 11.96 7.69
C ASN A 9 10.00 12.02 7.03
N PHE A 10 10.77 10.92 7.06
CA PHE A 10 12.16 10.87 6.62
C PHE A 10 12.49 9.74 5.63
N GLY A 11 11.54 8.92 5.23
CA GLY A 11 11.81 7.85 4.27
C GLY A 11 10.62 6.96 3.96
N ALA A 12 10.66 6.33 2.80
CA ALA A 12 9.71 5.30 2.40
C ALA A 12 10.49 4.10 1.87
N VAL A 13 10.03 2.89 2.21
CA VAL A 13 10.62 1.62 1.78
C VAL A 13 9.52 0.65 1.41
N ALA A 14 9.61 0.01 0.23
CA ALA A 14 8.77 -1.12 -0.14
C ALA A 14 9.52 -2.42 0.15
N ASN A 15 9.01 -3.20 1.10
CA ASN A 15 9.58 -4.48 1.47
C ASN A 15 9.00 -5.60 0.60
N GLY A 16 9.79 -6.64 0.36
CA GLY A 16 9.33 -7.85 -0.29
C GLY A 16 8.14 -8.50 0.43
N PHE A 17 7.33 -9.26 -0.30
CA PHE A 17 6.15 -9.89 0.28
C PHE A 17 6.54 -10.82 1.44
N GLY A 18 5.92 -10.60 2.60
CA GLY A 18 6.20 -11.34 3.83
C GLY A 18 7.39 -10.82 4.65
N GLN A 19 8.04 -9.73 4.24
CA GLN A 19 9.19 -9.15 4.92
C GLN A 19 8.92 -7.78 5.56
N GLY A 20 7.75 -7.22 5.35
CA GLY A 20 7.36 -5.92 5.87
C GLY A 20 6.45 -6.03 7.09
N VAL A 21 5.19 -5.66 6.91
CA VAL A 21 4.15 -5.79 7.95
C VAL A 21 3.60 -7.21 7.96
N SER A 22 3.37 -7.76 9.13
CA SER A 22 2.55 -8.95 9.33
C SER A 22 1.20 -8.56 9.93
N LEU A 23 0.12 -9.15 9.42
CA LEU A 23 -1.22 -9.04 9.98
C LEU A 23 -1.67 -10.44 10.40
N ALA A 24 -1.95 -10.63 11.68
CA ALA A 24 -2.48 -11.86 12.24
C ALA A 24 -3.91 -11.64 12.73
N TYR A 25 -4.80 -12.56 12.38
CA TYR A 25 -6.16 -12.62 12.90
C TYR A 25 -6.24 -13.70 13.99
N ASP A 26 -6.79 -13.36 15.14
CA ASP A 26 -7.08 -14.29 16.21
C ASP A 26 -8.58 -14.62 16.23
N ALA A 27 -8.92 -15.84 15.83
CA ALA A 27 -10.32 -16.29 15.77
C ALA A 27 -10.99 -16.43 17.16
N ALA A 28 -10.21 -16.58 18.25
CA ALA A 28 -10.75 -16.70 19.59
C ALA A 28 -11.24 -15.34 20.13
N THR A 29 -10.56 -14.27 19.79
CA THR A 29 -10.92 -12.90 20.22
C THR A 29 -11.62 -12.09 19.11
N GLY A 30 -11.55 -12.54 17.86
CA GLY A 30 -11.97 -11.77 16.68
C GLY A 30 -11.07 -10.56 16.41
N GLY A 31 -9.90 -10.52 17.03
CA GLY A 31 -8.98 -9.39 16.97
C GLY A 31 -7.91 -9.52 15.88
N TYR A 32 -7.22 -8.43 15.62
CA TYR A 32 -6.08 -8.36 14.72
C TYR A 32 -4.83 -7.91 15.50
N THR A 33 -3.69 -8.48 15.12
CA THR A 33 -2.37 -7.97 15.53
C THR A 33 -1.59 -7.59 14.29
N VAL A 34 -1.13 -6.35 14.23
CA VAL A 34 -0.22 -5.86 13.20
C VAL A 34 1.17 -5.70 13.80
N THR A 35 2.19 -6.10 13.05
CA THR A 35 3.60 -5.97 13.47
C THR A 35 4.43 -5.55 12.28
N ASP A 36 5.27 -4.54 12.44
CA ASP A 36 6.17 -4.07 11.38
C ASP A 36 7.50 -4.86 11.33
N ALA A 37 8.31 -4.57 10.33
CA ALA A 37 9.62 -5.19 10.16
C ALA A 37 10.62 -4.85 11.31
N GLY A 38 10.39 -3.76 12.02
CA GLY A 38 11.19 -3.34 13.19
C GLY A 38 10.74 -3.98 14.49
N GLY A 39 9.65 -4.76 14.48
CA GLY A 39 9.09 -5.41 15.66
C GLY A 39 8.09 -4.56 16.45
N ALA A 40 7.80 -3.33 16.02
CA ALA A 40 6.71 -2.55 16.61
C ALA A 40 5.36 -3.23 16.32
N SER A 41 4.49 -3.31 17.31
CA SER A 41 3.25 -4.07 17.21
C SER A 41 2.07 -3.34 17.83
N ALA A 42 0.87 -3.62 17.31
CA ALA A 42 -0.39 -3.16 17.85
C ALA A 42 -1.47 -4.24 17.71
N ALA A 43 -2.21 -4.49 18.79
CA ALA A 43 -3.37 -5.38 18.80
C ALA A 43 -4.66 -4.57 18.81
N PHE A 44 -5.64 -5.00 18.04
CA PHE A 44 -6.95 -4.38 17.86
C PHE A 44 -8.05 -5.40 18.12
N LEU A 45 -8.91 -5.13 19.07
CA LEU A 45 -10.08 -5.95 19.40
C LEU A 45 -11.33 -5.44 18.66
N PRO A 46 -12.37 -6.25 18.48
CA PRO A 46 -13.63 -5.80 17.89
C PRO A 46 -14.25 -4.57 18.55
N SER A 47 -14.07 -4.42 19.86
CA SER A 47 -14.54 -3.26 20.63
C SER A 47 -13.85 -1.93 20.28
N MET A 48 -12.70 -1.99 19.59
CA MET A 48 -11.96 -0.81 19.10
C MET A 48 -12.38 -0.37 17.70
N ARG A 49 -13.34 -1.06 17.09
CA ARG A 49 -13.92 -0.68 15.81
C ARG A 49 -14.63 0.66 15.95
N THR A 50 -14.36 1.57 15.00
CA THR A 50 -14.91 2.92 15.01
C THR A 50 -16.18 3.04 14.16
N ALA A 51 -16.91 4.14 14.34
CA ALA A 51 -18.08 4.49 13.52
C ALA A 51 -17.72 4.85 12.07
N ALA A 52 -16.43 5.07 11.76
CA ALA A 52 -15.95 5.27 10.39
C ALA A 52 -15.93 3.97 9.56
N SER A 53 -16.18 2.81 10.19
CA SER A 53 -16.30 1.53 9.50
C SER A 53 -17.61 1.44 8.74
N ASP A 54 -17.54 0.97 7.49
CA ASP A 54 -18.69 0.72 6.63
C ASP A 54 -18.57 -0.63 5.89
N GLN A 55 -19.30 -0.81 4.81
CA GLN A 55 -19.21 -2.02 3.97
C GLN A 55 -17.90 -2.12 3.17
N HIS A 56 -17.19 -0.99 2.95
CA HIS A 56 -15.96 -0.94 2.14
C HIS A 56 -14.70 -0.97 3.00
N VAL A 57 -14.81 -0.53 4.26
CA VAL A 57 -13.67 -0.38 5.14
C VAL A 57 -14.00 -0.73 6.58
N THR A 58 -13.09 -1.39 7.27
CA THR A 58 -13.13 -1.58 8.72
C THR A 58 -12.00 -0.77 9.35
N VAL A 59 -12.37 0.13 10.26
CA VAL A 59 -11.44 1.04 10.93
C VAL A 59 -11.42 0.74 12.42
N TYR A 60 -10.23 0.47 12.94
CA TYR A 60 -9.95 0.34 14.36
C TYR A 60 -9.09 1.50 14.82
N SER A 61 -9.36 1.99 16.03
CA SER A 61 -8.55 3.04 16.66
C SER A 61 -8.35 2.71 18.12
N LYS A 62 -7.14 2.94 18.60
CA LYS A 62 -6.81 2.86 20.03
C LYS A 62 -5.78 3.92 20.39
N GLN A 63 -5.83 4.32 21.65
CA GLN A 63 -4.83 5.21 22.25
C GLN A 63 -4.26 4.57 23.51
N SER A 64 -2.96 4.70 23.69
CA SER A 64 -2.25 4.25 24.89
C SER A 64 -1.21 5.31 25.28
N GLY A 65 -1.52 6.10 26.31
CA GLY A 65 -0.71 7.24 26.67
C GLY A 65 -0.68 8.28 25.54
N ASN A 66 0.53 8.62 25.10
CA ASN A 66 0.77 9.56 23.99
C ASN A 66 0.86 8.88 22.60
N VAL A 67 0.62 7.58 22.50
CA VAL A 67 0.64 6.83 21.24
C VAL A 67 -0.78 6.52 20.81
N ALA A 68 -1.14 6.90 19.59
CA ALA A 68 -2.36 6.48 18.92
C ALA A 68 -2.02 5.53 17.76
N ASP A 69 -2.76 4.44 17.65
CA ASP A 69 -2.67 3.46 16.58
C ASP A 69 -4.02 3.36 15.87
N ASP A 70 -4.03 3.51 14.54
CA ASP A 70 -5.19 3.31 13.69
C ASP A 70 -4.91 2.21 12.67
N LEU A 71 -5.81 1.23 12.57
CA LEU A 71 -5.76 0.17 11.58
C LEU A 71 -6.96 0.28 10.65
N VAL A 72 -6.69 0.44 9.38
CA VAL A 72 -7.69 0.49 8.31
C VAL A 72 -7.54 -0.77 7.47
N LEU A 73 -8.60 -1.56 7.37
CA LEU A 73 -8.67 -2.75 6.53
C LEU A 73 -9.75 -2.53 5.47
N PHE A 74 -9.38 -2.58 4.20
CA PHE A 74 -10.33 -2.52 3.12
C PHE A 74 -11.01 -3.88 2.96
N ASN A 75 -12.34 -3.87 2.91
CA ASN A 75 -13.14 -5.07 2.83
C ASN A 75 -13.23 -5.51 1.35
N PRO A 76 -12.72 -6.70 0.99
CA PRO A 76 -12.91 -7.24 -0.35
C PRO A 76 -14.36 -7.73 -0.53
N GLY A 77 -14.77 -7.91 -1.79
CA GLY A 77 -16.03 -8.54 -2.12
C GLY A 77 -16.98 -7.67 -2.94
N ALA A 78 -18.15 -8.21 -3.21
CA ALA A 78 -19.15 -7.61 -4.11
C ALA A 78 -19.69 -6.24 -3.65
N ALA A 79 -19.56 -5.92 -2.36
CA ALA A 79 -19.95 -4.61 -1.84
C ALA A 79 -19.00 -3.49 -2.29
N ASN A 80 -17.75 -3.82 -2.64
CA ASN A 80 -16.79 -2.88 -3.21
C ASN A 80 -16.97 -2.82 -4.73
N THR A 81 -17.91 -1.99 -5.19
CA THR A 81 -18.26 -1.89 -6.61
C THR A 81 -17.16 -1.29 -7.49
N ALA A 82 -16.23 -0.54 -6.90
CA ALA A 82 -15.10 0.03 -7.63
C ALA A 82 -14.07 -1.05 -8.02
N MET A 83 -13.90 -2.05 -7.17
CA MET A 83 -13.03 -3.20 -7.44
C MET A 83 -13.46 -4.43 -6.62
N PRO A 84 -14.35 -5.27 -7.17
CA PRO A 84 -14.82 -6.47 -6.48
C PRO A 84 -13.71 -7.53 -6.48
N LEU A 85 -12.90 -7.53 -5.43
CA LEU A 85 -11.82 -8.48 -5.20
C LEU A 85 -12.31 -9.63 -4.32
N SER A 86 -11.75 -10.83 -4.54
CA SER A 86 -12.10 -12.05 -3.80
C SER A 86 -10.94 -12.62 -2.99
N TYR A 87 -9.71 -12.41 -3.45
CA TYR A 87 -8.52 -13.07 -2.92
C TYR A 87 -7.51 -12.11 -2.31
N VAL A 88 -7.51 -10.83 -2.72
CA VAL A 88 -6.60 -9.81 -2.19
C VAL A 88 -7.37 -8.65 -1.61
N SER A 89 -6.79 -8.05 -0.59
CA SER A 89 -7.16 -6.74 -0.06
C SER A 89 -5.91 -6.00 0.40
N TYR A 90 -6.10 -4.77 0.85
CA TYR A 90 -5.04 -3.97 1.43
C TYR A 90 -5.50 -3.28 2.70
N GLY A 91 -4.55 -2.79 3.45
CA GLY A 91 -4.80 -2.02 4.65
C GLY A 91 -3.69 -1.00 4.89
N ALA A 92 -3.94 -0.16 5.87
CA ALA A 92 -2.97 0.79 6.38
C ALA A 92 -2.94 0.75 7.90
N TRP A 93 -1.76 0.78 8.47
CA TRP A 93 -1.55 0.99 9.90
C TRP A 93 -0.82 2.30 10.10
N GLN A 94 -1.45 3.18 10.82
CA GLN A 94 -0.90 4.48 11.21
C GLN A 94 -0.55 4.43 12.70
N ARG A 95 0.63 4.91 13.02
CA ARG A 95 1.02 5.21 14.42
C ARG A 95 1.40 6.66 14.51
N SER A 96 0.84 7.35 15.49
CA SER A 96 1.23 8.71 15.86
C SER A 96 1.67 8.75 17.31
N THR A 97 2.74 9.50 17.59
CA THR A 97 3.25 9.70 18.96
C THR A 97 3.26 11.20 19.23
N ASP A 98 2.48 11.63 20.20
CA ASP A 98 2.43 13.01 20.66
C ASP A 98 3.60 13.28 21.60
N ASN A 99 4.52 14.16 21.20
CA ASN A 99 5.68 14.58 21.98
C ASN A 99 5.45 15.98 22.59
N GLY A 100 4.20 16.42 22.67
CA GLY A 100 3.79 17.73 23.19
C GLY A 100 3.89 18.85 22.18
N ALA A 101 5.08 19.18 21.70
CA ALA A 101 5.29 20.23 20.69
C ALA A 101 5.21 19.71 19.25
N THR A 102 5.41 18.42 19.05
CA THR A 102 5.43 17.73 17.74
C THR A 102 4.69 16.43 17.82
N VAL A 103 4.20 15.96 16.67
CA VAL A 103 3.65 14.60 16.53
C VAL A 103 4.51 13.84 15.51
N ASP A 104 5.10 12.74 15.96
CA ASP A 104 5.74 11.81 15.08
C ASP A 104 4.67 10.93 14.42
N PHE A 105 4.78 10.75 13.12
CA PHE A 105 3.80 10.05 12.31
C PHE A 105 4.49 8.99 11.45
N ALA A 106 3.99 7.77 11.51
CA ALA A 106 4.38 6.67 10.64
C ALA A 106 3.14 6.01 10.05
N GLN A 107 3.11 5.80 8.75
CA GLN A 107 2.03 5.06 8.08
C GLN A 107 2.61 3.95 7.22
N GLN A 108 2.03 2.77 7.36
CA GLN A 108 2.45 1.55 6.68
C GLN A 108 1.28 0.98 5.87
N PHE A 109 1.45 0.89 4.57
CA PHE A 109 0.52 0.19 3.70
C PHE A 109 0.94 -1.27 3.57
N PHE A 110 -0.04 -2.17 3.46
CA PHE A 110 0.21 -3.59 3.26
C PHE A 110 -0.90 -4.22 2.42
N VAL A 111 -0.55 -5.25 1.67
CA VAL A 111 -1.52 -6.09 0.96
C VAL A 111 -1.58 -7.45 1.64
N TYR A 112 -2.78 -8.02 1.73
CA TYR A 112 -3.02 -9.31 2.36
C TYR A 112 -4.09 -10.09 1.61
N GLY A 113 -4.14 -11.41 1.81
CA GLY A 113 -5.14 -12.24 1.15
C GLY A 113 -4.71 -13.69 0.97
N ILE A 114 -5.45 -14.40 0.14
CA ILE A 114 -5.18 -15.80 -0.21
C ILE A 114 -4.21 -15.81 -1.38
N ARG A 115 -2.93 -16.02 -1.07
CA ARG A 115 -1.87 -16.08 -2.09
C ARG A 115 -2.09 -17.21 -3.07
N GLN A 116 -1.63 -16.97 -4.27
CA GLN A 116 -1.38 -18.03 -5.23
C GLN A 116 -0.37 -19.03 -4.65
N GLY A 117 -0.72 -20.30 -4.70
CA GLY A 117 0.16 -21.41 -4.28
C GLY A 117 1.19 -21.78 -5.35
N ALA A 118 1.62 -23.04 -5.34
CA ALA A 118 2.61 -23.58 -6.28
C ALA A 118 2.15 -23.60 -7.77
N ASN A 119 0.88 -23.31 -8.05
CA ASN A 119 0.30 -23.31 -9.40
C ASN A 119 0.42 -21.96 -10.11
N GLN A 120 1.48 -21.20 -9.85
CA GLN A 120 1.74 -19.97 -10.59
C GLN A 120 1.83 -20.25 -12.10
N PRO A 121 1.16 -19.46 -12.96
CA PRO A 121 1.35 -19.59 -14.40
C PRO A 121 2.83 -19.52 -14.74
N SER A 122 3.32 -20.45 -15.56
CA SER A 122 4.70 -20.50 -16.02
C SER A 122 4.88 -19.95 -17.44
N THR A 123 3.77 -19.65 -18.11
CA THR A 123 3.74 -19.15 -19.49
C THR A 123 2.61 -18.16 -19.69
N GLY A 124 2.70 -17.38 -20.76
CA GLY A 124 1.69 -16.39 -21.12
C GLY A 124 1.87 -15.05 -20.44
N SER A 125 0.88 -14.19 -20.60
CA SER A 125 0.85 -12.85 -20.02
C SER A 125 -0.54 -12.54 -19.50
N ALA A 126 -0.63 -11.68 -18.49
CA ALA A 126 -1.87 -11.15 -17.96
C ALA A 126 -1.78 -9.65 -17.79
N SER A 127 -2.91 -8.95 -18.01
CA SER A 127 -3.10 -7.56 -17.65
C SER A 127 -4.16 -7.46 -16.55
N TYR A 128 -4.00 -6.48 -15.67
CA TYR A 128 -4.85 -6.29 -14.50
C TYR A 128 -5.43 -4.88 -14.50
N ALA A 129 -6.74 -4.79 -14.32
CA ALA A 129 -7.39 -3.55 -13.93
C ALA A 129 -7.06 -3.28 -12.46
N THR A 130 -6.46 -2.12 -12.16
CA THR A 130 -5.91 -1.82 -10.84
C THR A 130 -6.48 -0.54 -10.25
N ALA A 131 -6.51 -0.47 -8.92
CA ALA A 131 -6.78 0.74 -8.15
C ALA A 131 -5.61 1.02 -7.22
N VAL A 132 -5.33 2.31 -6.99
CA VAL A 132 -4.24 2.79 -6.16
C VAL A 132 -4.77 3.66 -5.03
N ASP A 133 -4.19 3.50 -3.84
CA ASP A 133 -4.38 4.36 -2.67
C ASP A 133 -3.04 4.56 -1.97
N GLY A 134 -2.83 5.71 -1.33
CA GLY A 134 -1.57 5.99 -0.68
C GLY A 134 -1.53 7.35 0.04
N ILE A 135 -0.33 7.69 0.48
CA ILE A 135 -0.03 8.96 1.14
C ILE A 135 1.27 9.54 0.57
N TRP A 136 1.33 10.85 0.46
CA TRP A 136 2.51 11.62 0.10
C TRP A 136 2.75 12.68 1.17
N SER A 137 3.91 12.64 1.79
CA SER A 137 4.36 13.63 2.78
C SER A 137 5.50 14.45 2.16
N ASN A 138 5.32 15.74 2.10
CA ASN A 138 6.30 16.71 1.60
C ASN A 138 6.33 17.95 2.53
N PRO A 139 7.19 18.94 2.30
CA PRO A 139 7.25 20.15 3.13
C PRO A 139 5.94 20.95 3.20
N ASP A 140 5.06 20.82 2.20
CA ASP A 140 3.77 21.54 2.17
C ASP A 140 2.67 20.82 2.97
N GLY A 141 2.90 19.57 3.38
CA GLY A 141 1.96 18.80 4.20
C GLY A 141 1.82 17.34 3.82
N ILE A 142 0.70 16.78 4.27
CA ILE A 142 0.34 15.37 4.03
C ILE A 142 -0.80 15.34 3.02
N TYR A 143 -0.62 14.56 1.96
CA TYR A 143 -1.57 14.41 0.85
C TYR A 143 -2.03 12.96 0.74
N ARG A 144 -3.34 12.75 0.67
CA ARG A 144 -3.89 11.46 0.28
C ARG A 144 -3.72 11.29 -1.22
N LEU A 145 -3.12 10.18 -1.63
CA LEU A 145 -2.91 9.84 -3.03
C LEU A 145 -4.12 9.12 -3.63
N ALA A 146 -4.42 9.47 -4.85
CA ALA A 146 -5.32 8.76 -5.74
C ALA A 146 -4.81 8.90 -7.19
N GLY A 147 -5.39 8.14 -8.12
CA GLY A 147 -5.02 8.25 -9.51
C GLY A 147 -5.34 7.02 -10.31
N SER A 148 -4.70 6.88 -11.45
CA SER A 148 -4.79 5.70 -12.30
C SER A 148 -3.54 4.83 -12.19
N SER A 149 -3.71 3.54 -12.42
CA SER A 149 -2.62 2.58 -12.43
C SER A 149 -2.88 1.48 -13.46
N SER A 150 -1.82 0.84 -13.91
CA SER A 150 -1.88 -0.36 -14.74
C SER A 150 -0.88 -1.40 -14.22
N PHE A 151 -1.13 -2.67 -14.47
CA PHE A 151 -0.19 -3.72 -14.14
C PHE A 151 -0.28 -4.85 -15.17
N THR A 152 0.89 -5.30 -15.64
CA THR A 152 1.02 -6.44 -16.54
C THR A 152 2.07 -7.42 -16.03
N ALA A 153 1.83 -8.70 -16.23
CA ALA A 153 2.77 -9.77 -15.93
C ALA A 153 3.04 -10.60 -17.18
N ASN A 154 4.31 -10.91 -17.43
CA ASN A 154 4.73 -11.88 -18.43
C ASN A 154 5.36 -13.07 -17.70
N PHE A 155 4.60 -14.13 -17.56
CA PHE A 155 5.03 -15.32 -16.83
C PHE A 155 6.07 -16.13 -17.58
N THR A 156 6.11 -16.04 -18.92
CA THR A 156 7.15 -16.70 -19.74
C THR A 156 8.52 -16.08 -19.48
N ASN A 157 8.59 -14.76 -19.39
CA ASN A 157 9.84 -14.03 -19.19
C ASN A 157 10.10 -13.72 -17.72
N MET A 158 9.18 -14.08 -16.82
CA MET A 158 9.24 -13.78 -15.38
C MET A 158 9.42 -12.28 -15.10
N THR A 159 8.67 -11.43 -15.82
CA THR A 159 8.74 -9.97 -15.69
C THR A 159 7.38 -9.36 -15.39
N VAL A 160 7.40 -8.20 -14.74
CA VAL A 160 6.23 -7.35 -14.52
C VAL A 160 6.50 -5.93 -14.97
N ALA A 161 5.44 -5.24 -15.39
CA ALA A 161 5.47 -3.81 -15.62
C ALA A 161 4.23 -3.15 -15.00
N THR A 162 4.40 -1.92 -14.53
CA THR A 162 3.33 -1.12 -13.93
C THR A 162 3.47 0.34 -14.33
N THR A 163 2.36 1.07 -14.37
CA THR A 163 2.36 2.53 -14.43
C THR A 163 1.54 3.07 -13.28
N LEU A 164 1.94 4.21 -12.74
CA LEU A 164 1.19 4.97 -11.76
C LEU A 164 1.08 6.41 -12.24
N ASP A 165 -0.11 6.98 -12.21
CA ASP A 165 -0.37 8.39 -12.49
C ASP A 165 -1.08 8.96 -11.27
N LEU A 166 -0.34 9.72 -10.44
CA LEU A 166 -0.72 10.01 -9.07
C LEU A 166 -1.00 11.50 -8.85
N GLN A 167 -2.06 11.76 -8.09
CA GLN A 167 -2.42 13.07 -7.57
C GLN A 167 -2.60 12.98 -6.06
N GLY A 168 -2.20 14.02 -5.35
CA GLY A 168 -2.38 14.14 -3.91
C GLY A 168 -3.39 15.23 -3.57
N THR A 169 -4.34 14.92 -2.67
CA THR A 169 -5.24 15.90 -2.04
C THR A 169 -4.78 16.14 -0.62
N ASN A 170 -4.56 17.41 -0.26
CA ASN A 170 -4.08 17.79 1.08
C ASN A 170 -5.10 17.37 2.15
N THR A 171 -4.63 16.67 3.19
CA THR A 171 -5.49 16.17 4.29
C THR A 171 -5.78 17.22 5.36
N SER A 172 -4.98 18.29 5.45
CA SER A 172 -5.06 19.32 6.50
C SER A 172 -5.78 20.59 6.03
N SER A 173 -6.05 20.73 4.74
CA SER A 173 -6.61 21.95 4.16
C SER A 173 -8.14 21.94 4.21
N SER A 174 -8.74 23.01 4.68
CA SER A 174 -10.18 23.29 4.53
C SER A 174 -10.56 23.63 3.07
N ILE A 175 -9.56 23.87 2.23
CA ILE A 175 -9.69 24.09 0.78
C ILE A 175 -9.02 22.92 0.10
N SER A 176 -9.70 22.31 -0.87
CA SER A 176 -9.15 21.20 -1.65
C SER A 176 -7.89 21.64 -2.41
N ASP A 177 -6.71 21.43 -1.82
CA ASP A 177 -5.42 21.60 -2.48
C ASP A 177 -5.03 20.27 -3.11
N VAL A 178 -5.06 20.22 -4.44
CA VAL A 178 -4.72 19.03 -5.24
C VAL A 178 -3.43 19.30 -5.98
N LYS A 179 -2.45 18.44 -5.78
CA LYS A 179 -1.15 18.50 -6.46
C LYS A 179 -0.89 17.23 -7.26
N SER A 180 -0.32 17.40 -8.46
CA SER A 180 0.18 16.27 -9.23
C SER A 180 1.46 15.74 -8.59
N LEU A 181 1.49 14.45 -8.29
CA LEU A 181 2.74 13.77 -7.94
C LEU A 181 3.46 13.28 -9.20
N GLY A 182 2.71 13.05 -10.30
CA GLY A 182 3.25 12.76 -11.61
C GLY A 182 3.06 11.32 -12.07
N HIS A 183 3.71 11.01 -13.17
CA HIS A 183 3.66 9.72 -13.84
C HIS A 183 4.90 8.88 -13.56
N PHE A 184 4.71 7.60 -13.24
CA PHE A 184 5.79 6.66 -12.92
C PHE A 184 5.68 5.42 -13.79
N ASN A 185 6.82 4.99 -14.34
CA ASN A 185 6.96 3.69 -14.99
C ASN A 185 7.71 2.73 -14.07
N GLY A 186 7.17 1.53 -13.91
CA GLY A 186 7.75 0.47 -13.11
C GLY A 186 8.07 -0.77 -13.93
N THR A 187 9.23 -1.36 -13.67
CA THR A 187 9.63 -2.67 -14.21
C THR A 187 10.19 -3.54 -13.11
N GLY A 188 9.95 -4.84 -13.19
CA GLY A 188 10.39 -5.76 -12.16
C GLY A 188 10.42 -7.21 -12.61
N THR A 189 10.76 -8.08 -11.69
CA THR A 189 10.88 -9.52 -11.90
C THR A 189 9.96 -10.31 -10.98
N ILE A 190 9.46 -11.44 -11.49
CA ILE A 190 8.68 -12.41 -10.74
C ILE A 190 9.67 -13.41 -10.13
N ALA A 191 9.58 -13.63 -8.81
CA ALA A 191 10.39 -14.63 -8.14
C ALA A 191 9.86 -16.04 -8.45
N ALA A 192 10.77 -16.99 -8.58
CA ALA A 192 10.41 -18.38 -8.79
C ALA A 192 9.60 -18.95 -7.61
N LEU A 193 8.82 -19.99 -7.85
CA LEU A 193 8.07 -20.76 -6.84
C LEU A 193 7.08 -19.93 -6.00
N GLY A 194 6.43 -18.95 -6.63
CA GLY A 194 5.39 -18.17 -5.96
C GLY A 194 5.91 -17.14 -4.94
N GLY A 195 7.19 -16.75 -5.03
CA GLY A 195 7.84 -15.79 -4.14
C GLY A 195 7.37 -14.34 -4.28
N GLY A 196 6.40 -14.06 -5.18
CA GLY A 196 5.93 -12.71 -5.45
C GLY A 196 6.74 -12.04 -6.56
N PHE A 197 6.74 -10.71 -6.57
CA PHE A 197 7.51 -9.91 -7.52
C PHE A 197 8.02 -8.63 -6.83
N SER A 198 9.04 -8.04 -7.42
CA SER A 198 9.56 -6.74 -7.01
C SER A 198 10.21 -6.00 -8.19
N GLY A 199 10.30 -4.70 -8.07
CA GLY A 199 10.86 -3.86 -9.12
C GLY A 199 11.12 -2.43 -8.67
N THR A 200 11.49 -1.60 -9.65
CA THR A 200 11.78 -0.17 -9.47
C THR A 200 10.73 0.68 -10.15
N LEU A 201 10.48 1.86 -9.59
CA LEU A 201 9.63 2.92 -10.15
C LEU A 201 10.49 4.12 -10.51
N THR A 202 10.34 4.60 -11.73
CA THR A 202 11.06 5.77 -12.25
C THR A 202 10.06 6.85 -12.62
N HIS A 203 10.27 8.05 -12.09
CA HIS A 203 9.46 9.23 -12.41
C HIS A 203 9.67 9.63 -13.88
N GLN A 204 8.59 9.86 -14.61
CA GLN A 204 8.60 10.32 -15.99
C GLN A 204 8.34 11.83 -16.02
N GLY A 205 9.30 12.60 -15.53
CA GLY A 205 9.17 14.05 -15.40
C GLY A 205 9.43 14.52 -13.96
N THR A 206 8.59 15.41 -13.48
CA THR A 206 8.66 15.97 -12.13
C THR A 206 7.26 16.07 -11.50
N ASP A 207 7.20 16.18 -10.17
CA ASP A 207 5.99 16.57 -9.46
C ASP A 207 5.58 18.02 -9.77
N GLY A 208 4.45 18.47 -9.20
CA GLY A 208 3.96 19.83 -9.38
C GLY A 208 4.90 20.93 -8.86
N ASN A 209 5.94 20.57 -8.11
CA ASN A 209 6.95 21.48 -7.53
C ASN A 209 8.33 21.35 -8.22
N GLY A 210 8.46 20.53 -9.27
CA GLY A 210 9.70 20.33 -10.00
C GLY A 210 10.63 19.27 -9.43
N ASN A 211 10.18 18.45 -8.47
CA ASN A 211 11.00 17.40 -7.86
C ASN A 211 10.85 16.07 -8.61
N THR A 212 11.90 15.24 -8.55
CA THR A 212 11.90 13.89 -9.12
C THR A 212 11.92 12.85 -8.02
N LEU A 213 10.87 12.03 -7.95
CA LEU A 213 10.80 10.94 -7.00
C LEU A 213 11.04 9.61 -7.75
N ASN A 214 11.86 8.76 -7.19
CA ASN A 214 12.04 7.38 -7.68
C ASN A 214 11.79 6.42 -6.53
N GLY A 215 11.57 5.14 -6.85
CA GLY A 215 11.30 4.20 -5.79
C GLY A 215 11.24 2.74 -6.21
N THR A 216 10.56 1.97 -5.39
CA THR A 216 10.43 0.52 -5.57
C THR A 216 9.00 0.09 -5.34
N PHE A 217 8.66 -1.08 -5.86
CA PHE A 217 7.41 -1.77 -5.56
C PHE A 217 7.67 -3.25 -5.32
N ALA A 218 6.82 -3.86 -4.49
CA ALA A 218 6.87 -5.29 -4.23
C ALA A 218 5.49 -5.84 -3.87
N GLY A 219 5.19 -7.07 -4.32
CA GLY A 219 3.89 -7.67 -4.10
C GLY A 219 3.81 -9.13 -4.48
N ALA A 220 2.58 -9.61 -4.65
CA ALA A 220 2.31 -11.00 -5.02
C ALA A 220 1.04 -11.12 -5.86
N PHE A 221 0.87 -12.31 -6.45
CA PHE A 221 -0.36 -12.75 -7.08
C PHE A 221 -1.23 -13.49 -6.09
N PHE A 222 -2.54 -13.34 -6.22
CA PHE A 222 -3.54 -13.88 -5.32
C PHE A 222 -4.60 -14.68 -6.08
N GLY A 223 -5.21 -15.64 -5.37
CA GLY A 223 -6.14 -16.59 -5.95
C GLY A 223 -5.44 -17.78 -6.62
N PRO A 224 -6.17 -18.88 -6.89
CA PRO A 224 -5.58 -20.15 -7.32
C PRO A 224 -4.76 -20.10 -8.61
N GLN A 225 -5.05 -19.13 -9.49
CA GLN A 225 -4.39 -18.95 -10.78
C GLN A 225 -3.79 -17.54 -10.95
N GLY A 226 -3.63 -16.76 -9.85
CA GLY A 226 -3.15 -15.40 -9.91
C GLY A 226 -4.13 -14.42 -10.54
N GLN A 227 -5.43 -14.67 -10.35
CA GLN A 227 -6.49 -13.82 -10.90
C GLN A 227 -6.47 -12.39 -10.34
N GLU A 228 -5.85 -12.21 -9.20
CA GLU A 228 -5.72 -10.91 -8.56
C GLU A 228 -4.26 -10.60 -8.23
N VAL A 229 -3.94 -9.33 -8.14
CA VAL A 229 -2.61 -8.81 -7.84
C VAL A 229 -2.71 -7.79 -6.73
N GLY A 230 -1.70 -7.76 -5.88
CA GLY A 230 -1.56 -6.72 -4.87
C GLY A 230 -0.09 -6.43 -4.62
N TYR A 231 0.26 -5.16 -4.54
CA TYR A 231 1.61 -4.71 -4.22
C TYR A 231 1.59 -3.38 -3.47
N THR A 232 2.67 -3.11 -2.77
CA THR A 232 2.94 -1.80 -2.18
C THR A 232 4.05 -1.11 -2.95
N PHE A 233 4.04 0.21 -2.92
CA PHE A 233 5.08 1.04 -3.52
C PHE A 233 5.60 2.07 -2.52
N SER A 234 6.83 2.48 -2.75
CA SER A 234 7.46 3.61 -2.07
C SER A 234 8.18 4.48 -3.07
N LEU A 235 8.05 5.79 -2.91
CA LEU A 235 8.69 6.81 -3.73
C LEU A 235 9.43 7.80 -2.82
N ARG A 236 10.57 8.26 -3.26
CA ARG A 236 11.38 9.22 -2.50
C ARG A 236 12.11 10.16 -3.46
N ASP A 237 12.13 11.42 -3.11
CA ASP A 237 13.04 12.38 -3.71
C ASP A 237 14.42 12.27 -3.06
N ALA A 238 15.46 12.15 -3.89
CA ALA A 238 16.84 12.04 -3.43
C ALA A 238 17.34 13.28 -2.70
N THR A 239 16.79 14.46 -3.03
CA THR A 239 17.14 15.75 -2.40
C THR A 239 16.36 16.01 -1.11
N GLY A 240 15.24 15.28 -0.92
CA GLY A 240 14.32 15.45 0.20
C GLY A 240 13.25 16.53 -0.01
N SER A 241 13.39 17.41 -1.01
CA SER A 241 12.45 18.51 -1.25
C SER A 241 11.08 18.04 -1.74
N GLY A 242 11.02 16.97 -2.51
CA GLY A 242 9.77 16.34 -2.98
C GLY A 242 9.12 15.42 -1.95
N GLY A 243 9.79 15.15 -0.85
CA GLY A 243 9.29 14.31 0.22
C GLY A 243 9.30 12.81 -0.10
N THR A 244 8.36 12.09 0.49
CA THR A 244 8.20 10.64 0.35
C THR A 244 6.74 10.27 0.13
N ALA A 245 6.51 9.22 -0.67
CA ALA A 245 5.18 8.66 -0.85
C ALA A 245 5.20 7.14 -0.68
N ALA A 246 4.11 6.60 -0.18
CA ALA A 246 3.89 5.17 -0.09
C ALA A 246 2.41 4.84 -0.31
N GLY A 247 2.15 3.63 -0.78
CA GLY A 247 0.78 3.21 -1.00
C GLY A 247 0.66 1.73 -1.37
N ALA A 248 -0.56 1.34 -1.66
CA ALA A 248 -0.93 0.02 -2.13
C ALA A 248 -1.65 0.12 -3.47
N VAL A 249 -1.45 -0.91 -4.28
CA VAL A 249 -2.18 -1.14 -5.52
C VAL A 249 -2.74 -2.54 -5.47
N VAL A 250 -4.03 -2.67 -5.78
CA VAL A 250 -4.70 -3.97 -5.89
C VAL A 250 -5.43 -4.05 -7.22
N GLY A 251 -5.58 -5.26 -7.76
CA GLY A 251 -6.19 -5.41 -9.07
C GLY A 251 -6.66 -6.81 -9.39
N LYS A 252 -7.46 -6.90 -10.46
CA LYS A 252 -8.00 -8.14 -10.99
C LYS A 252 -7.64 -8.28 -12.47
N ALA A 253 -7.34 -9.50 -12.90
CA ALA A 253 -7.09 -9.83 -14.30
C ALA A 253 -8.32 -9.52 -15.17
N ASN A 254 -8.04 -8.91 -16.34
CA ASN A 254 -9.04 -8.58 -17.36
C ASN A 254 -9.60 -9.83 -18.05
#